data_19a20d7b9be98d03f28c32ed039e7556
#
_entry.id   19a20d7b9be98d03f28c32ed039e7556
#
_cell.length_a   1.000
_cell.length_b   1.000
_cell.length_c   1.000
_cell.angle_alpha   90.00
_cell.angle_beta   90.00
_cell.angle_gamma   90.00
#
_symmetry.space_group_name_H-M   'P 1'
#
loop_
_entity.id
_entity.type
_entity.pdbx_description
1 polymer ?
#
loop_
_entity_poly.entity_id
_entity_poly.type
_entity_poly.pdbx_seq_one_letter_code
_entity_poly.pdbx_strand_id
1 'polypeptide(L)'
;TILAIVLTILTSQAQKGKAHNPVIFADVPDLSIIRVNDTYYMSSTTMHMNPGVPIMKSTDLVNWKLVNYAYQTLDDNDVKLNLDNGKNDFGRGSWASSLRFHNGIYYVSTFSGTTGKTYIFSTKDIEKGPWKRIEFKPSLHDHSLFFEDDGKVYMVYGAGKITLVELNEDLSGIKKDTKPKIIIENASLPAGTNINLPAEGSQLFKID
;
A
#
# COMPACT_ATOMS: atom_id res chain seq x y z
N THR A 1 33.99 48.69 9.37
CA THR A 1 34.00 47.31 8.87
C THR A 1 32.56 46.93 8.58
N ILE A 2 32.18 46.89 7.29
CA ILE A 2 30.83 46.53 6.84
C ILE A 2 30.84 45.02 6.58
N LEU A 3 30.08 44.26 7.37
CA LEU A 3 29.87 42.84 7.21
C LEU A 3 28.79 42.63 6.14
N ALA A 4 29.19 42.21 4.94
CA ALA A 4 28.25 41.84 3.87
C ALA A 4 27.71 40.43 4.13
N ILE A 5 26.43 40.33 4.48
CA ILE A 5 25.71 39.08 4.57
C ILE A 5 25.36 38.69 3.15
N VAL A 6 26.04 37.68 2.60
CA VAL A 6 25.65 37.04 1.32
C VAL A 6 24.49 36.08 1.59
N LEU A 7 23.28 36.52 1.25
CA LEU A 7 22.08 35.68 1.29
C LEU A 7 22.12 34.76 0.06
N THR A 8 22.57 33.52 0.20
CA THR A 8 22.45 32.51 -0.84
C THR A 8 20.99 32.08 -0.92
N ILE A 9 20.25 32.62 -1.88
CA ILE A 9 18.93 32.10 -2.25
C ILE A 9 19.16 30.78 -2.96
N LEU A 10 18.92 29.67 -2.23
CA LEU A 10 18.78 28.36 -2.83
C LEU A 10 17.47 28.35 -3.64
N THR A 11 17.55 28.68 -4.91
CA THR A 11 16.46 28.46 -5.84
C THR A 11 16.31 26.95 -6.02
N SER A 12 15.30 26.38 -5.37
CA SER A 12 14.83 25.05 -5.70
C SER A 12 14.37 25.10 -7.17
N GLN A 13 15.21 24.61 -8.06
CA GLN A 13 14.83 24.38 -9.46
C GLN A 13 13.90 23.18 -9.46
N ALA A 14 12.59 23.42 -9.44
CA ALA A 14 11.63 22.40 -9.81
C ALA A 14 12.02 21.90 -11.20
N GLN A 15 12.37 20.64 -11.29
CA GLN A 15 12.83 20.01 -12.53
C GLN A 15 11.70 20.13 -13.56
N LYS A 16 11.90 20.95 -14.60
CA LYS A 16 10.96 21.13 -15.72
C LYS A 16 10.98 19.93 -16.67
N GLY A 17 10.79 18.75 -16.12
CA GLY A 17 10.44 17.57 -16.92
C GLY A 17 8.98 17.69 -17.33
N LYS A 18 8.68 17.75 -18.60
CA LYS A 18 7.30 17.66 -19.05
C LYS A 18 6.82 16.23 -18.81
N ALA A 19 5.92 16.06 -17.83
CA ALA A 19 5.22 14.80 -17.67
C ALA A 19 4.34 14.56 -18.91
N HIS A 20 4.37 13.34 -19.42
CA HIS A 20 3.51 12.88 -20.51
C HIS A 20 2.62 11.75 -20.02
N ASN A 21 1.38 11.72 -20.41
CA ASN A 21 0.49 10.59 -20.14
C ASN A 21 0.61 9.56 -21.28
N PRO A 22 0.68 8.26 -20.96
CA PRO A 22 0.82 7.71 -19.60
C PRO A 22 2.22 7.97 -19.02
N VAL A 23 2.28 8.24 -17.71
CA VAL A 23 3.56 8.41 -16.98
C VAL A 23 4.31 7.08 -16.89
N ILE A 24 3.58 5.97 -16.79
CA ILE A 24 4.10 4.61 -16.75
C ILE A 24 3.37 3.82 -17.85
N PHE A 25 4.13 3.18 -18.77
CA PHE A 25 3.57 2.30 -19.81
C PHE A 25 3.43 0.87 -19.27
N ALA A 26 2.68 0.71 -18.19
CA ALA A 26 2.37 -0.56 -17.56
C ALA A 26 1.04 -0.47 -16.82
N ASP A 27 0.45 -1.62 -16.52
CA ASP A 27 -0.69 -1.74 -15.64
C ASP A 27 -0.22 -1.61 -14.18
N VAL A 28 -0.67 -0.57 -13.49
CA VAL A 28 -0.29 -0.24 -12.10
C VAL A 28 -1.52 0.19 -11.31
N PRO A 29 -2.50 -0.71 -11.15
CA PRO A 29 -3.74 -0.38 -10.46
C PRO A 29 -3.55 -0.25 -8.95
N ASP A 30 -4.47 0.47 -8.29
CA ASP A 30 -4.62 0.58 -6.83
C ASP A 30 -3.31 0.94 -6.12
N LEU A 31 -2.67 1.98 -6.60
CA LEU A 31 -1.35 2.39 -6.13
C LEU A 31 -1.38 3.03 -4.73
N SER A 32 -0.31 2.79 -3.96
CA SER A 32 -0.01 3.48 -2.71
C SER A 32 1.41 4.05 -2.79
N ILE A 33 1.56 5.36 -2.50
CA ILE A 33 2.83 6.07 -2.63
C ILE A 33 3.27 6.61 -1.28
N ILE A 34 4.56 6.49 -0.99
CA ILE A 34 5.23 7.16 0.13
C ILE A 34 6.47 7.91 -0.37
N ARG A 35 6.89 8.91 0.39
CA ARG A 35 8.19 9.56 0.23
C ARG A 35 9.08 9.25 1.42
N VAL A 36 10.28 8.75 1.16
CA VAL A 36 11.31 8.54 2.17
C VAL A 36 12.57 9.28 1.72
N ASN A 37 12.94 10.33 2.45
CA ASN A 37 13.97 11.30 2.03
C ASN A 37 13.62 11.90 0.64
N ASP A 38 14.51 11.76 -0.33
CA ASP A 38 14.34 12.28 -1.70
C ASP A 38 13.84 11.23 -2.70
N THR A 39 13.36 10.10 -2.20
CA THR A 39 12.87 9.00 -3.05
C THR A 39 11.40 8.74 -2.79
N TYR A 40 10.62 8.64 -3.86
CA TYR A 40 9.25 8.15 -3.84
C TYR A 40 9.25 6.65 -4.12
N TYR A 41 8.51 5.92 -3.30
CA TYR A 41 8.24 4.50 -3.51
C TYR A 41 6.75 4.32 -3.73
N MET A 42 6.41 3.45 -4.64
CA MET A 42 5.05 3.10 -4.99
C MET A 42 4.88 1.59 -4.97
N SER A 43 3.83 1.14 -4.33
CA SER A 43 3.32 -0.22 -4.46
C SER A 43 2.05 -0.22 -5.31
N SER A 44 1.79 -1.31 -6.02
CA SER A 44 0.53 -1.54 -6.71
C SER A 44 0.14 -3.02 -6.61
N THR A 45 -0.81 -3.48 -7.39
CA THR A 45 -1.21 -4.88 -7.40
C THR A 45 -0.94 -5.53 -8.75
N THR A 46 -0.84 -6.84 -8.78
CA THR A 46 -0.85 -7.60 -10.03
C THR A 46 -2.24 -8.18 -10.34
N MET A 47 -3.13 -8.27 -9.35
CA MET A 47 -4.48 -8.82 -9.44
C MET A 47 -4.57 -10.23 -10.05
N HIS A 48 -3.47 -10.94 -10.13
CA HIS A 48 -3.44 -12.20 -10.85
C HIS A 48 -2.77 -13.30 -10.05
N MET A 49 -1.45 -13.24 -9.95
CA MET A 49 -0.65 -14.32 -9.44
C MET A 49 0.72 -13.82 -8.99
N ASN A 50 1.63 -14.75 -8.80
CA ASN A 50 3.00 -14.49 -8.38
C ASN A 50 3.93 -14.09 -9.55
N PRO A 51 4.95 -13.25 -9.30
CA PRO A 51 5.21 -12.49 -8.08
C PRO A 51 4.23 -11.34 -7.93
N GLY A 52 4.12 -10.76 -6.71
CA GLY A 52 3.13 -9.72 -6.47
C GLY A 52 3.58 -8.59 -5.57
N VAL A 53 2.74 -7.60 -5.58
CA VAL A 53 2.95 -6.25 -5.10
C VAL A 53 4.25 -5.68 -5.64
N PRO A 54 4.27 -5.25 -6.93
CA PRO A 54 5.42 -4.61 -7.52
C PRO A 54 5.75 -3.32 -6.76
N ILE A 55 7.04 -3.10 -6.53
CA ILE A 55 7.59 -1.91 -5.90
C ILE A 55 8.33 -1.10 -6.95
N MET A 56 7.91 0.12 -7.15
CA MET A 56 8.56 1.07 -8.04
C MET A 56 9.15 2.22 -7.25
N LYS A 57 10.20 2.85 -7.79
CA LYS A 57 10.79 4.06 -7.24
C LYS A 57 10.91 5.17 -8.26
N SER A 58 10.89 6.39 -7.78
CA SER A 58 11.13 7.62 -8.54
C SER A 58 11.74 8.70 -7.64
N THR A 59 12.46 9.64 -8.23
CA THR A 59 12.91 10.87 -7.55
C THR A 59 12.16 12.12 -8.01
N ASP A 60 11.28 11.99 -9.01
CA ASP A 60 10.59 13.11 -9.65
C ASP A 60 9.09 12.87 -9.94
N LEU A 61 8.55 11.71 -9.53
CA LEU A 61 7.17 11.25 -9.79
C LEU A 61 6.82 11.04 -11.28
N VAL A 62 7.79 11.21 -12.16
CA VAL A 62 7.62 11.07 -13.62
C VAL A 62 8.34 9.83 -14.12
N ASN A 63 9.59 9.64 -13.72
CA ASN A 63 10.42 8.53 -14.14
C ASN A 63 10.41 7.43 -13.08
N TRP A 64 9.68 6.36 -13.35
CA TRP A 64 9.50 5.24 -12.44
C TRP A 64 10.31 4.01 -12.87
N LYS A 65 10.90 3.33 -11.91
CA LYS A 65 11.65 2.09 -12.10
C LYS A 65 11.13 1.01 -11.17
N LEU A 66 10.76 -0.14 -11.71
CA LEU A 66 10.50 -1.34 -10.93
C LEU A 66 11.80 -1.79 -10.25
N VAL A 67 11.77 -1.97 -8.94
CA VAL A 67 12.94 -2.33 -8.14
C VAL A 67 12.79 -3.64 -7.39
N ASN A 68 11.58 -4.04 -7.03
CA ASN A 68 11.34 -5.27 -6.27
C ASN A 68 9.89 -5.74 -6.39
N TYR A 69 9.61 -6.89 -5.79
CA TYR A 69 8.28 -7.40 -5.45
C TYR A 69 8.25 -7.75 -3.97
N ALA A 70 7.11 -7.53 -3.31
CA ALA A 70 6.97 -7.86 -1.88
C ALA A 70 7.00 -9.37 -1.61
N TYR A 71 6.61 -10.17 -2.60
CA TYR A 71 6.69 -11.63 -2.53
C TYR A 71 6.93 -12.25 -3.90
N GLN A 72 7.54 -13.43 -3.90
CA GLN A 72 7.66 -14.29 -5.08
C GLN A 72 6.46 -15.23 -5.18
N THR A 73 6.02 -15.77 -4.06
CA THR A 73 4.86 -16.66 -3.91
C THR A 73 4.01 -16.16 -2.76
N LEU A 74 2.71 -15.89 -3.00
CA LEU A 74 1.82 -15.35 -1.97
C LEU A 74 1.45 -16.41 -0.93
N ASP A 75 1.05 -17.59 -1.38
CA ASP A 75 0.68 -18.72 -0.53
C ASP A 75 1.14 -20.03 -1.19
N ASP A 76 2.05 -20.73 -0.53
CA ASP A 76 2.69 -21.95 -1.06
C ASP A 76 1.71 -23.13 -1.20
N ASN A 77 0.56 -23.05 -0.55
CA ASN A 77 -0.48 -24.08 -0.59
C ASN A 77 -1.61 -23.76 -1.58
N ASP A 78 -1.58 -22.63 -2.26
CA ASP A 78 -2.62 -22.24 -3.20
C ASP A 78 -2.19 -22.52 -4.65
N VAL A 79 -2.66 -23.62 -5.18
CA VAL A 79 -2.35 -24.10 -6.53
C VAL A 79 -2.80 -23.14 -7.66
N LYS A 80 -3.80 -22.27 -7.38
CA LYS A 80 -4.30 -21.32 -8.39
C LYS A 80 -3.36 -20.12 -8.53
N LEU A 81 -2.85 -19.60 -7.40
CA LEU A 81 -1.91 -18.47 -7.39
C LEU A 81 -0.55 -18.88 -7.95
N ASN A 82 -0.19 -20.14 -7.82
CA ASN A 82 1.08 -20.71 -8.29
C ASN A 82 1.00 -21.32 -9.70
N LEU A 83 -0.17 -21.27 -10.34
CA LEU A 83 -0.42 -21.85 -11.67
C LEU A 83 -0.20 -23.37 -11.76
N ASP A 84 -0.36 -24.08 -10.66
CA ASP A 84 -0.15 -25.52 -10.62
C ASP A 84 -1.29 -26.28 -11.31
N ASN A 85 -0.94 -27.37 -11.98
CA ASN A 85 -1.90 -28.27 -12.62
C ASN A 85 -2.88 -27.58 -13.60
N GLY A 86 -2.40 -26.55 -14.30
CA GLY A 86 -3.19 -25.77 -15.26
C GLY A 86 -4.29 -24.91 -14.63
N LYS A 87 -4.30 -24.77 -13.31
CA LYS A 87 -5.22 -23.86 -12.60
C LYS A 87 -4.66 -22.44 -12.56
N ASN A 88 -5.56 -21.49 -12.45
CA ASN A 88 -5.20 -20.08 -12.28
C ASN A 88 -6.24 -19.36 -11.42
N ASP A 89 -5.88 -18.17 -10.97
CA ASP A 89 -6.77 -17.25 -10.28
C ASP A 89 -6.65 -15.85 -10.89
N PHE A 90 -6.75 -15.78 -12.21
CA PHE A 90 -6.64 -14.55 -12.95
C PHE A 90 -7.64 -13.51 -12.45
N GLY A 91 -7.17 -12.31 -12.11
CA GLY A 91 -7.97 -11.24 -11.53
C GLY A 91 -8.32 -11.39 -10.05
N ARG A 92 -7.83 -12.44 -9.35
CA ARG A 92 -8.18 -12.73 -7.95
C ARG A 92 -7.00 -12.96 -7.02
N GLY A 93 -5.78 -12.70 -7.46
CA GLY A 93 -4.58 -12.81 -6.62
C GLY A 93 -4.56 -11.79 -5.48
N SER A 94 -3.45 -11.12 -5.26
CA SER A 94 -3.41 -9.99 -4.32
C SER A 94 -4.02 -8.74 -4.97
N TRP A 95 -4.85 -8.02 -4.22
CA TRP A 95 -5.51 -6.81 -4.66
C TRP A 95 -4.83 -5.57 -4.08
N ALA A 96 -5.56 -4.47 -3.93
CA ALA A 96 -5.02 -3.19 -3.48
C ALA A 96 -4.01 -3.31 -2.34
N SER A 97 -2.96 -2.51 -2.40
CA SER A 97 -1.89 -2.53 -1.41
C SER A 97 -1.79 -1.21 -0.66
N SER A 98 -1.27 -1.28 0.57
CA SER A 98 -0.91 -0.12 1.38
C SER A 98 0.59 -0.16 1.65
N LEU A 99 1.29 0.91 1.30
CA LEU A 99 2.73 1.07 1.53
C LEU A 99 2.94 2.08 2.65
N ARG A 100 3.76 1.73 3.65
CA ARG A 100 4.09 2.60 4.78
C ARG A 100 5.59 2.50 5.11
N PHE A 101 6.11 3.57 5.69
CA PHE A 101 7.44 3.60 6.31
C PHE A 101 7.29 4.07 7.74
N HIS A 102 7.74 3.25 8.69
CA HIS A 102 7.63 3.55 10.11
C HIS A 102 8.86 2.98 10.84
N ASN A 103 9.51 3.82 11.66
CA ASN A 103 10.67 3.43 12.47
C ASN A 103 11.78 2.70 11.70
N GLY A 104 12.12 3.18 10.49
CA GLY A 104 13.18 2.61 9.66
C GLY A 104 12.81 1.31 8.94
N ILE A 105 11.53 0.91 8.97
CA ILE A 105 11.02 -0.30 8.34
C ILE A 105 9.95 0.07 7.31
N TYR A 106 10.03 -0.54 6.13
CA TYR A 106 9.00 -0.48 5.11
C TYR A 106 7.98 -1.60 5.33
N TYR A 107 6.72 -1.27 5.18
CA TYR A 107 5.61 -2.20 5.30
C TYR A 107 4.76 -2.14 4.02
N VAL A 108 4.47 -3.29 3.46
CA VAL A 108 3.49 -3.45 2.38
C VAL A 108 2.42 -4.40 2.87
N SER A 109 1.18 -3.97 2.83
CA SER A 109 0.06 -4.86 3.13
C SER A 109 -0.86 -5.01 1.93
N THR A 110 -1.42 -6.18 1.74
CA THR A 110 -2.39 -6.52 0.70
C THR A 110 -3.33 -7.61 1.21
N PHE A 111 -4.33 -7.94 0.43
CA PHE A 111 -5.27 -9.01 0.75
C PHE A 111 -5.54 -9.87 -0.48
N SER A 112 -6.05 -11.07 -0.26
CA SER A 112 -6.49 -11.96 -1.34
C SER A 112 -7.83 -12.58 -0.99
N GLY A 113 -8.78 -12.42 -1.88
CA GLY A 113 -10.08 -13.10 -1.79
C GLY A 113 -9.96 -14.62 -1.97
N THR A 114 -8.98 -15.08 -2.74
CA THR A 114 -8.71 -16.50 -2.98
C THR A 114 -8.30 -17.23 -1.72
N THR A 115 -7.36 -16.66 -0.95
CA THR A 115 -6.88 -17.25 0.30
C THR A 115 -7.71 -16.86 1.52
N GLY A 116 -8.51 -15.78 1.40
CA GLY A 116 -9.28 -15.20 2.51
C GLY A 116 -8.40 -14.60 3.59
N LYS A 117 -7.18 -14.16 3.22
CA LYS A 117 -6.18 -13.64 4.16
C LYS A 117 -5.81 -12.19 3.85
N THR A 118 -5.38 -11.50 4.89
CA THR A 118 -4.62 -10.25 4.84
C THR A 118 -3.15 -10.58 5.05
N TYR A 119 -2.28 -9.96 4.27
CA TYR A 119 -0.83 -10.15 4.28
C TYR A 119 -0.14 -8.84 4.62
N ILE A 120 0.91 -8.92 5.43
CA ILE A 120 1.79 -7.79 5.73
C ILE A 120 3.23 -8.24 5.51
N PHE A 121 3.93 -7.55 4.64
CA PHE A 121 5.34 -7.76 4.34
C PHE A 121 6.15 -6.61 4.92
N SER A 122 7.27 -6.91 5.56
CA SER A 122 8.13 -5.89 6.14
C SER A 122 9.60 -6.12 5.78
N THR A 123 10.34 -5.02 5.57
CA THR A 123 11.77 -5.04 5.27
C THR A 123 12.45 -3.75 5.68
N LYS A 124 13.75 -3.81 5.95
CA LYS A 124 14.61 -2.63 6.10
C LYS A 124 15.14 -2.09 4.78
N ASP A 125 15.14 -2.91 3.72
CA ASP A 125 15.60 -2.53 2.38
C ASP A 125 14.50 -2.85 1.37
N ILE A 126 13.74 -1.84 0.99
CA ILE A 126 12.61 -1.99 0.07
C ILE A 126 13.03 -2.42 -1.34
N GLU A 127 14.28 -2.09 -1.74
CA GLU A 127 14.79 -2.38 -3.08
C GLU A 127 15.36 -3.79 -3.21
N LYS A 128 15.81 -4.40 -2.09
CA LYS A 128 16.50 -5.71 -2.12
C LYS A 128 15.85 -6.76 -1.23
N GLY A 129 15.04 -6.35 -0.25
CA GLY A 129 14.53 -7.25 0.78
C GLY A 129 15.63 -7.64 1.80
N PRO A 130 15.61 -8.83 2.42
CA PRO A 130 14.49 -9.77 2.32
C PRO A 130 13.22 -9.24 2.97
N TRP A 131 12.08 -9.76 2.52
CA TRP A 131 10.78 -9.47 3.10
C TRP A 131 10.41 -10.52 4.15
N LYS A 132 9.97 -10.06 5.32
CA LYS A 132 9.32 -10.89 6.32
C LYS A 132 7.82 -10.87 6.06
N ARG A 133 7.17 -12.02 5.93
CA ARG A 133 5.71 -12.17 5.75
C ARG A 133 5.04 -12.46 7.08
N ILE A 134 3.93 -11.77 7.32
CA ILE A 134 2.93 -12.06 8.34
C ILE A 134 1.59 -12.16 7.62
N GLU A 135 0.71 -13.07 8.05
CA GLU A 135 -0.61 -13.24 7.47
C GLU A 135 -1.63 -13.59 8.54
N PHE A 136 -2.86 -13.17 8.31
CA PHE A 136 -3.99 -13.48 9.19
C PHE A 136 -5.32 -13.48 8.43
N LYS A 137 -6.36 -14.02 9.07
CA LYS A 137 -7.76 -13.93 8.61
C LYS A 137 -8.53 -12.92 9.47
N PRO A 138 -9.57 -12.28 8.87
CA PRO A 138 -10.03 -12.39 7.49
C PRO A 138 -9.20 -11.56 6.51
N SER A 139 -9.51 -11.66 5.20
CA SER A 139 -9.09 -10.68 4.21
C SER A 139 -9.81 -9.36 4.47
N LEU A 140 -9.07 -8.28 4.67
CA LEU A 140 -9.62 -6.94 4.87
C LEU A 140 -9.59 -6.20 3.53
N HIS A 141 -10.76 -5.97 2.97
CA HIS A 141 -10.93 -5.41 1.63
C HIS A 141 -10.43 -3.96 1.56
N ASP A 142 -9.57 -3.66 0.57
CA ASP A 142 -9.05 -2.34 0.24
C ASP A 142 -8.57 -1.55 1.47
N HIS A 143 -7.75 -2.21 2.25
CA HIS A 143 -7.30 -1.67 3.52
C HIS A 143 -6.10 -0.73 3.39
N SER A 144 -5.93 0.09 4.41
CA SER A 144 -4.75 0.91 4.62
C SER A 144 -4.21 0.69 6.04
N LEU A 145 -2.91 0.40 6.12
CA LEU A 145 -2.18 0.23 7.38
C LEU A 145 -1.78 1.60 7.93
N PHE A 146 -1.90 1.77 9.24
CA PHE A 146 -1.55 3.00 9.93
C PHE A 146 -0.87 2.71 11.27
N PHE A 147 0.24 3.41 11.52
CA PHE A 147 0.99 3.36 12.79
C PHE A 147 0.78 4.65 13.56
N GLU A 148 0.31 4.56 14.80
CA GLU A 148 0.16 5.71 15.69
C GLU A 148 1.43 5.90 16.52
N ASP A 149 1.66 7.13 16.98
CA ASP A 149 2.87 7.48 17.77
C ASP A 149 2.92 6.79 19.13
N ASP A 150 1.78 6.37 19.66
CA ASP A 150 1.68 5.62 20.91
C ASP A 150 1.97 4.11 20.76
N GLY A 151 2.37 3.69 19.56
CA GLY A 151 2.72 2.31 19.22
C GLY A 151 1.54 1.44 18.78
N LYS A 152 0.31 1.97 18.81
CA LYS A 152 -0.83 1.23 18.28
C LYS A 152 -0.80 1.16 16.77
N VAL A 153 -1.34 0.08 16.24
CA VAL A 153 -1.44 -0.14 14.81
C VAL A 153 -2.90 -0.35 14.42
N TYR A 154 -3.30 0.30 13.35
CA TYR A 154 -4.67 0.25 12.86
C TYR A 154 -4.72 -0.15 11.39
N MET A 155 -5.85 -0.74 10.99
CA MET A 155 -6.27 -0.83 9.59
C MET A 155 -7.64 -0.20 9.41
N VAL A 156 -7.75 0.65 8.38
CA VAL A 156 -9.03 1.10 7.83
C VAL A 156 -9.32 0.28 6.59
N TYR A 157 -10.56 -0.19 6.42
CA TYR A 157 -10.93 -1.07 5.30
C TYR A 157 -12.42 -0.99 4.98
N GLY A 158 -12.79 -1.50 3.81
CA GLY A 158 -14.17 -1.67 3.40
C GLY A 158 -14.52 -0.92 2.12
N ALA A 159 -15.73 -1.19 1.63
CA ALA A 159 -16.33 -0.55 0.47
C ALA A 159 -17.72 -0.01 0.84
N GLY A 160 -17.97 1.27 0.61
CA GLY A 160 -19.14 2.00 1.06
C GLY A 160 -19.17 2.22 2.57
N LYS A 161 -19.22 1.14 3.34
CA LYS A 161 -19.04 1.16 4.80
C LYS A 161 -17.57 1.05 5.14
N ILE A 162 -17.00 2.08 5.78
CA ILE A 162 -15.60 2.12 6.14
C ILE A 162 -15.42 1.82 7.63
N THR A 163 -14.57 0.84 7.91
CA THR A 163 -14.37 0.28 9.24
C THR A 163 -12.92 0.41 9.66
N LEU A 164 -12.69 0.73 10.93
CA LEU A 164 -11.38 0.77 11.59
C LEU A 164 -11.25 -0.41 12.54
N VAL A 165 -10.10 -1.08 12.51
CA VAL A 165 -9.71 -2.11 13.49
C VAL A 165 -8.33 -1.81 14.05
N GLU A 166 -8.10 -2.18 15.30
CA GLU A 166 -6.78 -2.20 15.92
C GLU A 166 -6.13 -3.58 15.70
N LEU A 167 -4.88 -3.58 15.30
CA LEU A 167 -4.09 -4.80 15.16
C LEU A 167 -3.24 -5.05 16.42
N ASN A 168 -2.78 -6.29 16.57
CA ASN A 168 -1.69 -6.58 17.49
C ASN A 168 -0.44 -5.80 17.09
N GLU A 169 0.39 -5.40 18.08
CA GLU A 169 1.63 -4.66 17.80
C GLU A 169 2.63 -5.43 16.94
N ASP A 170 2.59 -6.77 17.00
CA ASP A 170 3.40 -7.66 16.17
C ASP A 170 2.79 -7.92 14.78
N LEU A 171 1.66 -7.28 14.46
CA LEU A 171 0.91 -7.39 13.20
C LEU A 171 0.31 -8.77 12.94
N SER A 172 0.28 -9.67 13.92
CA SER A 172 -0.17 -11.06 13.76
C SER A 172 -1.68 -11.21 13.51
N GLY A 173 -2.45 -10.13 13.64
CA GLY A 173 -3.89 -10.13 13.41
C GLY A 173 -4.61 -8.98 14.07
N ILE A 174 -5.94 -9.03 13.99
CA ILE A 174 -6.80 -8.09 14.70
C ILE A 174 -6.63 -8.31 16.20
N LYS A 175 -6.44 -7.24 16.95
CA LYS A 175 -6.22 -7.29 18.40
C LYS A 175 -7.44 -7.89 19.09
N LYS A 176 -7.19 -8.90 19.89
CA LYS A 176 -8.22 -9.58 20.67
C LYS A 176 -8.91 -8.57 21.63
N ASP A 177 -10.20 -8.75 21.80
CA ASP A 177 -11.04 -7.90 22.66
C ASP A 177 -11.24 -6.45 22.17
N THR A 178 -10.78 -6.11 20.97
CA THR A 178 -11.17 -4.89 20.27
C THR A 178 -12.33 -5.17 19.31
N LYS A 179 -13.24 -4.20 19.21
CA LYS A 179 -14.36 -4.30 18.28
C LYS A 179 -14.09 -3.43 17.06
N PRO A 180 -14.35 -3.93 15.84
CA PRO A 180 -14.33 -3.09 14.64
C PRO A 180 -15.24 -1.88 14.83
N LYS A 181 -14.75 -0.69 14.49
CA LYS A 181 -15.48 0.56 14.60
C LYS A 181 -15.83 1.05 13.21
N ILE A 182 -17.11 1.18 12.91
CA ILE A 182 -17.55 1.85 11.69
C ILE A 182 -17.26 3.34 11.86
N ILE A 183 -16.44 3.90 10.99
CA ILE A 183 -16.08 5.32 11.02
C ILE A 183 -16.84 6.12 9.96
N ILE A 184 -17.29 5.47 8.86
CA ILE A 184 -18.16 6.06 7.85
C ILE A 184 -19.20 5.01 7.47
N GLU A 185 -20.48 5.31 7.67
CA GLU A 185 -21.58 4.38 7.34
C GLU A 185 -21.80 4.25 5.83
N ASN A 186 -21.63 5.35 5.08
CA ASN A 186 -21.76 5.36 3.63
C ASN A 186 -20.81 6.40 3.00
N ALA A 187 -19.62 5.95 2.64
CA ALA A 187 -18.61 6.78 1.98
C ALA A 187 -19.02 7.17 0.53
N SER A 188 -19.99 6.49 -0.03
CA SER A 188 -20.50 6.77 -1.39
C SER A 188 -21.58 7.84 -1.42
N LEU A 189 -22.07 8.29 -0.27
CA LEU A 189 -23.20 9.25 -0.17
C LEU A 189 -23.01 10.51 -1.05
N PRO A 190 -21.82 11.11 -1.16
CA PRO A 190 -21.61 12.27 -2.03
C PRO A 190 -21.84 12.01 -3.52
N ALA A 191 -21.71 10.75 -3.97
CA ALA A 191 -21.94 10.37 -5.36
C ALA A 191 -23.42 10.08 -5.69
N GLY A 192 -24.31 10.13 -4.69
CA GLY A 192 -25.73 9.85 -4.83
C GLY A 192 -26.08 8.37 -4.74
N THR A 193 -27.24 7.99 -5.27
CA THR A 193 -27.79 6.63 -5.13
C THR A 193 -27.52 5.70 -6.31
N ASN A 194 -27.18 6.26 -7.48
CA ASN A 194 -26.93 5.49 -8.70
C ASN A 194 -25.42 5.27 -8.88
N ILE A 195 -24.81 4.48 -8.00
CA ILE A 195 -23.38 4.13 -8.05
C ILE A 195 -23.23 2.67 -8.46
N ASN A 196 -22.33 2.41 -9.40
CA ASN A 196 -22.01 1.05 -9.83
C ASN A 196 -20.98 0.39 -8.91
N LEU A 197 -20.10 1.20 -8.29
CA LEU A 197 -19.04 0.75 -7.38
C LEU A 197 -19.06 1.65 -6.14
N PRO A 198 -19.17 1.09 -4.93
CA PRO A 198 -19.08 1.89 -3.71
C PRO A 198 -17.69 2.50 -3.54
N ALA A 199 -17.60 3.62 -2.82
CA ALA A 199 -16.30 4.23 -2.47
C ALA A 199 -15.47 3.27 -1.61
N GLU A 200 -14.24 3.01 -2.03
CA GLU A 200 -13.29 2.09 -1.41
C GLU A 200 -11.85 2.63 -1.50
N GLY A 201 -10.84 1.88 -1.06
CA GLY A 201 -9.44 2.31 -1.09
C GLY A 201 -9.11 3.43 -0.10
N SER A 202 -9.80 3.47 1.04
CA SER A 202 -9.62 4.51 2.05
C SER A 202 -8.20 4.52 2.60
N GLN A 203 -7.58 5.70 2.71
CA GLN A 203 -6.25 5.88 3.25
C GLN A 203 -6.32 6.70 4.55
N LEU A 204 -5.57 6.28 5.56
CA LEU A 204 -5.44 6.98 6.84
C LEU A 204 -4.07 7.64 6.94
N PHE A 205 -4.06 8.94 7.22
CA PHE A 205 -2.85 9.73 7.40
C PHE A 205 -2.99 10.60 8.65
N LYS A 206 -1.87 10.88 9.32
CA LYS A 206 -1.77 11.90 10.34
C LYS A 206 -1.27 13.18 9.69
N ILE A 207 -1.95 14.27 9.98
CA ILE A 207 -1.56 15.63 9.53
C ILE A 207 -1.34 16.43 10.80
N ASP A 208 -0.14 17.01 10.95
CA ASP A 208 0.24 17.88 12.06
C ASP A 208 -0.31 19.29 11.86
#